data_73069013a2e66a766bee7ad47c7e63d5
#
_entry.id   73069013a2e66a766bee7ad47c7e63d5
#
_cell.length_a   1.000
_cell.length_b   1.000
_cell.length_c   1.000
_cell.angle_alpha   90.00
_cell.angle_beta   90.00
_cell.angle_gamma   90.00
#
_symmetry.space_group_name_H-M   'P 1'
#
loop_
_entity.id
_entity.type
_entity.pdbx_description
1 polymer ?
#
loop_
_entity_poly.entity_id
_entity_poly.type
_entity_poly.pdbx_seq_one_letter_code
_entity_poly.pdbx_strand_id
1 'polypeptide(L)'
;MSRGGFERMIRLAHRWLGMGALGFLLLSVVTGLLWADAKFLYWDDHYKEKLHPLTGPSLDTATLPVDRAMLAAREAVGGRALIEQVLLRSDFGRLFYELKMRVEGVSTTLLLDAMSGERLSPISAELAPVIAQQYVRTPATVTAVEMERYTPRKKKRAQDAVRVRFDDANATEIVLDRQTGDILEDESRWRRVHFAVMQLHQLNFFGFEKTLLNIPGVPIVLMSLSGGALWLLHRARVRRSRAATLVRDQPLFTARSTGEPKEVPPLS
;
A
#
# COMPACT_ATOMS: atom_id res chain seq x y z
N MET A 1 -1.06 3.36 48.85
CA MET A 1 0.12 3.54 48.05
C MET A 1 0.76 4.87 48.38
N SER A 2 2.04 4.90 48.76
CA SER A 2 2.73 6.16 49.01
C SER A 2 2.93 6.94 47.71
N ARG A 3 2.86 8.27 47.77
CA ARG A 3 3.09 9.14 46.58
C ARG A 3 4.39 8.81 45.85
N GLY A 4 5.45 8.44 46.55
CA GLY A 4 6.73 8.08 45.95
C GLY A 4 6.71 6.74 45.19
N GLY A 5 5.91 5.77 45.65
CA GLY A 5 5.72 4.49 44.97
C GLY A 5 4.99 4.66 43.62
N PHE A 6 3.96 5.51 43.59
CA PHE A 6 3.20 5.81 42.39
C PHE A 6 4.05 6.52 41.31
N GLU A 7 4.83 7.52 41.68
CA GLU A 7 5.73 8.20 40.73
C GLU A 7 6.80 7.25 40.16
N ARG A 8 7.33 6.33 40.96
CA ARG A 8 8.32 5.34 40.51
C ARG A 8 7.70 4.39 39.51
N MET A 9 6.48 3.93 39.73
CA MET A 9 5.75 3.06 38.84
C MET A 9 5.48 3.76 37.50
N ILE A 10 4.99 5.02 37.52
CA ILE A 10 4.76 5.78 36.28
C ILE A 10 6.05 5.95 35.48
N ARG A 11 7.17 6.29 36.13
CA ARG A 11 8.46 6.43 35.44
C ARG A 11 8.94 5.13 34.82
N LEU A 12 8.76 4.00 35.50
CA LEU A 12 9.13 2.69 34.98
C LEU A 12 8.27 2.32 33.76
N ALA A 13 6.95 2.47 33.89
CA ALA A 13 6.01 2.23 32.79
C ALA A 13 6.31 3.13 31.58
N HIS A 14 6.51 4.43 31.80
CA HIS A 14 6.86 5.39 30.74
C HIS A 14 8.16 5.00 30.02
N ARG A 15 9.18 4.56 30.75
CA ARG A 15 10.47 4.12 30.18
C ARG A 15 10.30 2.90 29.27
N TRP A 16 9.57 1.86 29.72
CA TRP A 16 9.37 0.63 28.93
C TRP A 16 8.47 0.86 27.74
N LEU A 17 7.37 1.59 27.93
CA LEU A 17 6.47 1.99 26.83
C LEU A 17 7.21 2.86 25.82
N GLY A 18 8.09 3.77 26.29
CA GLY A 18 8.90 4.63 25.43
C GLY A 18 9.89 3.86 24.58
N MET A 19 10.58 2.86 25.15
CA MET A 19 11.50 2.01 24.37
C MET A 19 10.76 1.18 23.31
N GLY A 20 9.63 0.60 23.67
CA GLY A 20 8.80 -0.15 22.71
C GLY A 20 8.25 0.75 21.59
N ALA A 21 7.72 1.92 21.96
CA ALA A 21 7.21 2.90 21.01
C ALA A 21 8.31 3.46 20.08
N LEU A 22 9.51 3.70 20.59
CA LEU A 22 10.65 4.15 19.80
C LEU A 22 11.03 3.12 18.73
N GLY A 23 11.15 1.83 19.12
CA GLY A 23 11.44 0.75 18.19
C GLY A 23 10.41 0.67 17.06
N PHE A 24 9.13 0.77 17.41
CA PHE A 24 8.04 0.78 16.44
C PHE A 24 8.10 2.01 15.52
N LEU A 25 8.32 3.21 16.07
CA LEU A 25 8.42 4.44 15.28
C LEU A 25 9.59 4.39 14.30
N LEU A 26 10.76 3.91 14.75
CA LEU A 26 11.92 3.72 13.87
C LEU A 26 11.62 2.76 12.73
N LEU A 27 10.99 1.61 13.04
CA LEU A 27 10.57 0.66 12.02
C LEU A 27 9.59 1.30 11.02
N SER A 28 8.58 2.02 11.52
CA SER A 28 7.58 2.69 10.68
C SER A 28 8.20 3.79 9.82
N VAL A 29 9.13 4.59 10.34
CA VAL A 29 9.83 5.63 9.58
C VAL A 29 10.70 5.00 8.49
N VAL A 30 11.52 4.00 8.83
CA VAL A 30 12.39 3.32 7.86
C VAL A 30 11.56 2.68 6.75
N THR A 31 10.52 1.92 7.11
CA THR A 31 9.66 1.28 6.11
C THR A 31 8.83 2.27 5.31
N GLY A 32 8.41 3.39 5.93
CA GLY A 32 7.72 4.49 5.26
C GLY A 32 8.60 5.22 4.26
N LEU A 33 9.87 5.49 4.60
CA LEU A 33 10.86 6.04 3.68
C LEU A 33 11.13 5.08 2.52
N LEU A 34 11.39 3.81 2.81
CA LEU A 34 11.57 2.80 1.77
C LEU A 34 10.35 2.68 0.84
N TRP A 35 9.15 2.88 1.36
CA TRP A 35 7.93 2.89 0.57
C TRP A 35 7.75 4.17 -0.24
N ALA A 36 8.03 5.34 0.36
CA ALA A 36 7.90 6.64 -0.31
C ALA A 36 8.93 6.83 -1.43
N ASP A 37 10.18 6.38 -1.17
CA ASP A 37 11.29 6.48 -2.11
C ASP A 37 11.40 5.25 -3.03
N ALA A 38 10.43 4.34 -3.00
CA ALA A 38 10.41 3.17 -3.89
C ALA A 38 10.47 3.58 -5.37
N LYS A 39 9.92 4.73 -5.73
CA LYS A 39 10.06 5.34 -7.06
C LYS A 39 11.52 5.69 -7.40
N PHE A 40 12.28 6.14 -6.41
CA PHE A 40 13.69 6.48 -6.56
C PHE A 40 14.59 5.23 -6.60
N LEU A 41 14.19 4.16 -5.88
CA LEU A 41 14.96 2.92 -5.74
C LEU A 41 14.67 1.86 -6.81
N TYR A 42 14.06 2.16 -7.95
CA TYR A 42 13.70 1.23 -9.04
C TYR A 42 12.20 0.91 -9.17
N TRP A 43 11.33 1.68 -8.54
CA TRP A 43 9.90 1.44 -8.63
C TRP A 43 9.33 2.12 -9.87
N ASP A 44 8.98 1.32 -10.86
CA ASP A 44 8.24 1.79 -12.01
C ASP A 44 6.74 1.62 -11.75
N ASP A 45 6.00 2.72 -11.69
CA ASP A 45 4.53 2.71 -11.57
C ASP A 45 3.85 2.17 -12.84
N HIS A 46 4.61 1.90 -13.90
CA HIS A 46 4.13 1.48 -15.22
C HIS A 46 3.82 -0.02 -15.32
N TYR A 47 3.65 -0.69 -14.19
CA TYR A 47 3.19 -2.08 -14.21
C TYR A 47 1.85 -2.16 -14.91
N LYS A 48 1.56 -2.78 -15.93
CA LYS A 48 0.37 -2.84 -16.79
C LYS A 48 0.40 -1.90 -17.98
N GLU A 49 1.41 -1.05 -18.11
CA GLU A 49 1.66 -0.34 -19.36
C GLU A 49 2.51 -1.20 -20.29
N LYS A 50 2.14 -1.17 -21.54
CA LYS A 50 2.94 -1.82 -22.57
C LYS A 50 4.19 -0.97 -22.82
N LEU A 51 5.34 -1.48 -22.43
CA LEU A 51 6.63 -0.83 -22.61
C LEU A 51 7.09 -0.92 -24.09
N HIS A 52 6.70 -2.00 -24.75
CA HIS A 52 7.03 -2.27 -26.15
C HIS A 52 5.77 -2.67 -26.93
N PRO A 53 4.81 -1.74 -27.16
CA PRO A 53 3.57 -2.08 -27.84
C PRO A 53 3.85 -2.58 -29.25
N LEU A 54 3.36 -3.77 -29.55
CA LEU A 54 3.39 -4.31 -30.91
C LEU A 54 2.13 -3.85 -31.62
N THR A 55 2.26 -2.84 -32.48
CA THR A 55 1.19 -2.43 -33.39
C THR A 55 0.96 -3.53 -34.42
N GLY A 56 -0.29 -3.93 -34.58
CA GLY A 56 -0.71 -4.80 -35.66
C GLY A 56 -0.92 -4.03 -36.97
N PRO A 57 -1.48 -4.68 -37.98
CA PRO A 57 -1.88 -4.03 -39.22
C PRO A 57 -2.84 -2.86 -39.02
N SER A 58 -2.92 -1.94 -39.97
CA SER A 58 -3.85 -0.82 -39.97
C SER A 58 -5.32 -1.32 -39.96
N LEU A 59 -6.22 -0.58 -39.30
CA LEU A 59 -7.62 -0.99 -39.15
C LEU A 59 -8.38 -1.14 -40.47
N ASP A 60 -7.96 -0.41 -41.50
CA ASP A 60 -8.51 -0.47 -42.85
C ASP A 60 -8.12 -1.73 -43.65
N THR A 61 -7.15 -2.49 -43.14
CA THR A 61 -6.72 -3.76 -43.78
C THR A 61 -7.59 -4.97 -43.32
N ALA A 62 -8.61 -4.77 -42.46
CA ALA A 62 -9.50 -5.83 -42.06
C ALA A 62 -10.23 -6.42 -43.29
N THR A 63 -10.04 -7.71 -43.51
CA THR A 63 -10.69 -8.42 -44.64
C THR A 63 -11.98 -9.11 -44.22
N LEU A 64 -12.13 -9.47 -42.96
CA LEU A 64 -13.35 -10.08 -42.45
C LEU A 64 -14.39 -8.98 -42.14
N PRO A 65 -15.56 -8.95 -42.83
CA PRO A 65 -16.61 -8.02 -42.47
C PRO A 65 -17.19 -8.27 -41.08
N VAL A 66 -17.63 -7.21 -40.41
CA VAL A 66 -18.10 -7.24 -39.01
C VAL A 66 -19.31 -8.19 -38.82
N ASP A 67 -20.21 -8.25 -39.80
CA ASP A 67 -21.35 -9.15 -39.78
C ASP A 67 -20.93 -10.63 -39.81
N ARG A 68 -19.88 -10.95 -40.57
CA ARG A 68 -19.28 -12.28 -40.61
C ARG A 68 -18.57 -12.61 -39.29
N ALA A 69 -17.87 -11.66 -38.69
CA ALA A 69 -17.26 -11.82 -37.38
C ALA A 69 -18.33 -12.10 -36.29
N MET A 70 -19.46 -11.36 -36.36
CA MET A 70 -20.59 -11.58 -35.43
C MET A 70 -21.24 -12.96 -35.62
N LEU A 71 -21.37 -13.45 -36.87
CA LEU A 71 -21.90 -14.77 -37.17
C LEU A 71 -20.96 -15.86 -36.61
N ALA A 72 -19.68 -15.78 -36.94
CA ALA A 72 -18.68 -16.72 -36.44
C ALA A 72 -18.62 -16.75 -34.89
N ALA A 73 -18.74 -15.58 -34.26
CA ALA A 73 -18.80 -15.51 -32.81
C ALA A 73 -20.02 -16.22 -32.21
N ARG A 74 -21.22 -16.09 -32.82
CA ARG A 74 -22.42 -16.80 -32.38
C ARG A 74 -22.30 -18.32 -32.57
N GLU A 75 -21.72 -18.76 -33.67
CA GLU A 75 -21.46 -20.17 -33.93
C GLU A 75 -20.51 -20.77 -32.91
N ALA A 76 -19.43 -20.03 -32.57
CA ALA A 76 -18.42 -20.47 -31.61
C ALA A 76 -18.96 -20.68 -30.18
N VAL A 77 -20.09 -20.04 -29.80
CA VAL A 77 -20.66 -20.13 -28.44
C VAL A 77 -22.07 -20.82 -28.43
N GLY A 78 -22.47 -21.49 -29.52
CA GLY A 78 -23.71 -22.28 -29.57
C GLY A 78 -24.94 -21.51 -29.99
N GLY A 79 -24.83 -20.40 -30.72
CA GLY A 79 -25.92 -19.77 -31.47
C GLY A 79 -26.85 -18.83 -30.70
N ARG A 80 -26.90 -18.87 -29.36
CA ARG A 80 -27.80 -18.05 -28.52
C ARG A 80 -27.12 -16.88 -27.82
N ALA A 81 -26.04 -16.35 -28.40
CA ALA A 81 -25.31 -15.22 -27.81
C ALA A 81 -25.94 -13.87 -28.21
N LEU A 82 -26.16 -13.01 -27.22
CA LEU A 82 -26.44 -11.61 -27.44
C LEU A 82 -25.09 -10.87 -27.52
N ILE A 83 -24.76 -10.32 -28.68
CA ILE A 83 -23.55 -9.51 -28.86
C ILE A 83 -23.86 -8.11 -28.36
N GLU A 84 -23.13 -7.67 -27.35
CA GLU A 84 -23.31 -6.37 -26.70
C GLU A 84 -22.38 -5.31 -27.30
N GLN A 85 -21.14 -5.71 -27.69
CA GLN A 85 -20.15 -4.82 -28.24
C GLN A 85 -19.23 -5.56 -29.20
N VAL A 86 -18.82 -4.87 -30.26
CA VAL A 86 -17.78 -5.32 -31.19
C VAL A 86 -16.76 -4.18 -31.31
N LEU A 87 -15.50 -4.49 -31.07
CA LEU A 87 -14.38 -3.57 -31.22
C LEU A 87 -13.36 -4.18 -32.17
N LEU A 88 -12.92 -3.41 -33.18
CA LEU A 88 -11.77 -3.76 -34.00
C LEU A 88 -10.52 -3.18 -33.36
N ARG A 89 -9.54 -4.04 -33.05
CA ARG A 89 -8.29 -3.67 -32.37
C ARG A 89 -7.08 -4.13 -33.17
N SER A 90 -6.06 -3.28 -33.16
CA SER A 90 -4.73 -3.59 -33.66
C SER A 90 -3.77 -3.67 -32.47
N ASP A 91 -3.37 -4.88 -32.09
CA ASP A 91 -2.56 -5.14 -30.90
C ASP A 91 -1.77 -6.46 -31.07
N PHE A 92 -0.71 -6.64 -30.28
CA PHE A 92 0.23 -7.79 -30.28
C PHE A 92 0.57 -8.31 -31.71
N GLY A 93 0.75 -7.35 -32.65
CA GLY A 93 1.11 -7.65 -34.03
C GLY A 93 -0.04 -8.17 -34.88
N ARG A 94 -1.27 -8.17 -34.38
CA ARG A 94 -2.47 -8.69 -35.07
C ARG A 94 -3.58 -7.65 -35.11
N LEU A 95 -4.46 -7.82 -36.11
CA LEU A 95 -5.72 -7.11 -36.23
C LEU A 95 -6.84 -8.09 -35.88
N PHE A 96 -7.68 -7.76 -34.89
CA PHE A 96 -8.70 -8.68 -34.42
C PHE A 96 -9.97 -7.96 -33.94
N TYR A 97 -11.08 -8.67 -34.00
CA TYR A 97 -12.32 -8.27 -33.35
C TYR A 97 -12.37 -8.78 -31.92
N GLU A 98 -12.63 -7.87 -30.97
CA GLU A 98 -13.02 -8.18 -29.61
C GLU A 98 -14.55 -8.11 -29.51
N LEU A 99 -15.21 -9.25 -29.32
CA LEU A 99 -16.66 -9.34 -29.22
C LEU A 99 -17.05 -9.63 -27.78
N LYS A 100 -17.73 -8.67 -27.13
CA LYS A 100 -18.36 -8.91 -25.83
C LYS A 100 -19.75 -9.41 -26.03
N MET A 101 -20.03 -10.55 -25.41
CA MET A 101 -21.27 -11.27 -25.61
C MET A 101 -21.86 -11.71 -24.28
N ARG A 102 -23.18 -11.88 -24.27
CA ARG A 102 -23.88 -12.52 -23.16
C ARG A 102 -24.45 -13.85 -23.60
N VAL A 103 -23.99 -14.92 -22.95
CA VAL A 103 -24.43 -16.30 -23.20
C VAL A 103 -25.11 -16.80 -21.93
N GLU A 104 -26.39 -17.13 -21.99
CA GLU A 104 -27.15 -17.59 -20.82
C GLU A 104 -27.02 -16.69 -19.57
N GLY A 105 -26.96 -15.37 -19.78
CA GLY A 105 -26.79 -14.39 -18.70
C GLY A 105 -25.36 -14.16 -18.24
N VAL A 106 -24.38 -14.93 -18.73
CA VAL A 106 -22.95 -14.77 -18.40
C VAL A 106 -22.27 -13.94 -19.46
N SER A 107 -21.59 -12.87 -19.04
CA SER A 107 -20.75 -12.06 -19.96
C SER A 107 -19.48 -12.82 -20.30
N THR A 108 -19.16 -12.92 -21.58
CA THR A 108 -17.94 -13.53 -22.11
C THR A 108 -17.37 -12.67 -23.23
N THR A 109 -16.07 -12.77 -23.44
CA THR A 109 -15.37 -12.06 -24.52
C THR A 109 -14.76 -13.08 -25.46
N LEU A 110 -14.88 -12.85 -26.75
CA LEU A 110 -14.28 -13.66 -27.81
C LEU A 110 -13.38 -12.77 -28.67
N LEU A 111 -12.19 -13.26 -28.98
CA LEU A 111 -11.28 -12.63 -29.91
C LEU A 111 -11.26 -13.42 -31.22
N LEU A 112 -11.45 -12.73 -32.35
CA LEU A 112 -11.40 -13.29 -33.70
C LEU A 112 -10.39 -12.48 -34.51
N ASP A 113 -9.48 -13.15 -35.18
CA ASP A 113 -8.58 -12.52 -36.15
C ASP A 113 -9.37 -11.85 -37.26
N ALA A 114 -9.13 -10.56 -37.51
CA ALA A 114 -9.91 -9.77 -38.48
C ALA A 114 -9.50 -10.01 -39.93
N MET A 115 -8.44 -10.79 -40.16
CA MET A 115 -7.98 -11.19 -41.49
C MET A 115 -8.50 -12.57 -41.88
N SER A 116 -8.34 -13.54 -40.97
CA SER A 116 -8.65 -14.95 -41.23
C SER A 116 -10.00 -15.40 -40.66
N GLY A 117 -10.56 -14.71 -39.65
CA GLY A 117 -11.70 -15.17 -38.88
C GLY A 117 -11.34 -16.26 -37.87
N GLU A 118 -10.08 -16.60 -37.71
CA GLU A 118 -9.61 -17.58 -36.74
C GLU A 118 -9.89 -17.11 -35.32
N ARG A 119 -10.27 -18.04 -34.47
CA ARG A 119 -10.48 -17.76 -33.05
C ARG A 119 -9.15 -17.65 -32.30
N LEU A 120 -8.90 -16.48 -31.71
CA LEU A 120 -7.67 -16.21 -30.93
C LEU A 120 -7.87 -16.48 -29.43
N SER A 121 -9.10 -16.46 -28.93
CA SER A 121 -9.42 -16.80 -27.53
C SER A 121 -9.98 -18.22 -27.40
N PRO A 122 -9.61 -18.97 -26.37
CA PRO A 122 -8.67 -18.60 -25.30
C PRO A 122 -7.22 -18.50 -25.82
N ILE A 123 -6.49 -17.50 -25.29
CA ILE A 123 -5.09 -17.24 -25.66
C ILE A 123 -4.26 -18.53 -25.53
N SER A 124 -3.57 -18.88 -26.61
CA SER A 124 -2.74 -20.09 -26.66
C SER A 124 -1.41 -19.88 -25.93
N ALA A 125 -0.75 -21.01 -25.63
CA ALA A 125 0.61 -20.98 -25.06
C ALA A 125 1.66 -20.34 -25.98
N GLU A 126 1.40 -20.31 -27.28
CA GLU A 126 2.26 -19.69 -28.29
C GLU A 126 2.05 -18.18 -28.37
N LEU A 127 0.80 -17.71 -28.23
CA LEU A 127 0.46 -16.29 -28.32
C LEU A 127 0.74 -15.55 -27.00
N ALA A 128 0.61 -16.20 -25.86
CA ALA A 128 0.81 -15.60 -24.56
C ALA A 128 2.22 -14.96 -24.38
N PRO A 129 3.33 -15.60 -24.80
CA PRO A 129 4.66 -14.96 -24.77
C PRO A 129 4.75 -13.68 -25.58
N VAL A 130 4.15 -13.64 -26.76
CA VAL A 130 4.16 -12.45 -27.63
C VAL A 130 3.44 -11.28 -26.96
N ILE A 131 2.31 -11.55 -26.31
CA ILE A 131 1.57 -10.54 -25.56
C ILE A 131 2.38 -10.10 -24.33
N ALA A 132 2.90 -11.05 -23.56
CA ALA A 132 3.62 -10.79 -22.30
C ALA A 132 4.91 -10.01 -22.52
N GLN A 133 5.63 -10.25 -23.63
CA GLN A 133 6.87 -9.55 -23.96
C GLN A 133 6.71 -8.03 -24.07
N GLN A 134 5.51 -7.54 -24.40
CA GLN A 134 5.23 -6.11 -24.48
C GLN A 134 5.32 -5.39 -23.13
N TYR A 135 5.22 -6.12 -22.03
CA TYR A 135 5.25 -5.60 -20.66
C TYR A 135 6.60 -5.76 -19.97
N VAL A 136 7.54 -6.48 -20.58
CA VAL A 136 8.88 -6.68 -20.02
C VAL A 136 9.79 -5.52 -20.42
N ARG A 137 10.51 -4.96 -19.44
CA ARG A 137 11.35 -3.76 -19.66
C ARG A 137 12.45 -3.97 -20.70
N THR A 138 13.10 -5.11 -20.64
CA THR A 138 14.15 -5.50 -21.59
C THR A 138 13.74 -6.82 -22.22
N PRO A 139 13.94 -6.99 -23.54
CA PRO A 139 13.69 -8.26 -24.18
C PRO A 139 14.37 -9.40 -23.40
N ALA A 140 13.59 -10.38 -23.01
CA ALA A 140 14.05 -11.49 -22.19
C ALA A 140 13.54 -12.83 -22.76
N THR A 141 14.25 -13.91 -22.48
CA THR A 141 13.86 -15.25 -22.92
C THR A 141 12.72 -15.76 -22.04
N VAL A 142 11.72 -16.36 -22.64
CA VAL A 142 10.64 -17.05 -21.92
C VAL A 142 11.16 -18.37 -21.39
N THR A 143 11.02 -18.60 -20.09
CA THR A 143 11.45 -19.82 -19.42
C THR A 143 10.32 -20.80 -19.17
N ALA A 144 9.10 -20.28 -18.97
CA ALA A 144 7.92 -21.12 -18.75
C ALA A 144 6.63 -20.41 -19.18
N VAL A 145 5.68 -21.20 -19.65
CA VAL A 145 4.29 -20.78 -19.93
C VAL A 145 3.38 -21.79 -19.22
N GLU A 146 2.59 -21.30 -18.26
CA GLU A 146 1.74 -22.13 -17.43
C GLU A 146 0.29 -21.69 -17.50
N MET A 147 -0.62 -22.62 -17.71
CA MET A 147 -2.06 -22.36 -17.62
C MET A 147 -2.51 -22.56 -16.18
N GLU A 148 -3.15 -21.56 -15.60
CA GLU A 148 -3.58 -21.60 -14.21
C GLU A 148 -4.97 -20.97 -13.99
N ARG A 149 -5.56 -21.28 -12.85
CA ARG A 149 -6.71 -20.52 -12.34
C ARG A 149 -6.22 -19.47 -11.38
N TYR A 150 -6.32 -18.22 -11.79
CA TYR A 150 -5.83 -17.07 -11.06
C TYR A 150 -6.96 -16.27 -10.43
N THR A 151 -6.78 -15.89 -9.15
CA THR A 151 -7.71 -14.99 -8.45
C THR A 151 -7.04 -13.63 -8.29
N PRO A 152 -7.42 -12.62 -9.10
CA PRO A 152 -6.87 -11.28 -8.94
C PRO A 152 -7.14 -10.71 -7.54
N ARG A 153 -6.17 -10.04 -6.95
CA ARG A 153 -6.26 -9.48 -5.58
C ARG A 153 -7.50 -8.61 -5.34
N LYS A 154 -7.99 -7.93 -6.39
CA LYS A 154 -9.17 -7.05 -6.32
C LYS A 154 -10.49 -7.75 -6.67
N LYS A 155 -10.44 -8.95 -7.26
CA LYS A 155 -11.62 -9.72 -7.66
C LYS A 155 -11.71 -10.96 -6.79
N LYS A 156 -12.89 -11.26 -6.27
CA LYS A 156 -13.13 -12.48 -5.45
C LYS A 156 -13.32 -13.75 -6.28
N ARG A 157 -13.35 -13.64 -7.61
CA ARG A 157 -13.65 -14.75 -8.51
C ARG A 157 -12.38 -15.17 -9.25
N ALA A 158 -12.08 -16.47 -9.20
CA ALA A 158 -11.01 -17.07 -9.99
C ALA A 158 -11.40 -17.06 -11.49
N GLN A 159 -10.42 -16.79 -12.34
CA GLN A 159 -10.54 -16.82 -13.80
C GLN A 159 -9.37 -17.59 -14.40
N ASP A 160 -9.56 -18.10 -15.62
CA ASP A 160 -8.51 -18.81 -16.33
C ASP A 160 -7.45 -17.78 -16.81
N ALA A 161 -6.21 -18.09 -16.54
CA ALA A 161 -5.08 -17.22 -16.83
C ALA A 161 -3.90 -18.00 -17.43
N VAL A 162 -3.00 -17.26 -18.04
CA VAL A 162 -1.73 -17.76 -18.53
C VAL A 162 -0.62 -16.99 -17.82
N ARG A 163 0.27 -17.71 -17.16
CA ARG A 163 1.48 -17.15 -16.55
C ARG A 163 2.66 -17.36 -17.47
N VAL A 164 3.34 -16.29 -17.81
CA VAL A 164 4.56 -16.31 -18.62
C VAL A 164 5.72 -15.84 -17.73
N ARG A 165 6.75 -16.67 -17.60
CA ARG A 165 7.98 -16.36 -16.84
C ARG A 165 9.13 -16.03 -17.77
N PHE A 166 9.93 -15.05 -17.35
CA PHE A 166 11.07 -14.55 -18.11
C PHE A 166 12.38 -14.76 -17.36
N ASP A 167 13.46 -14.99 -18.13
CA ASP A 167 14.84 -15.04 -17.62
C ASP A 167 15.46 -13.64 -17.70
N ASP A 168 14.93 -12.74 -16.86
CA ASP A 168 15.48 -11.40 -16.69
C ASP A 168 16.01 -11.23 -15.26
N ALA A 169 16.82 -10.19 -15.01
CA ALA A 169 17.41 -9.90 -13.71
C ALA A 169 16.35 -9.72 -12.59
N ASN A 170 15.13 -9.38 -12.96
CA ASN A 170 14.01 -9.14 -12.07
C ASN A 170 13.14 -10.37 -11.83
N ALA A 171 13.41 -11.49 -12.53
CA ALA A 171 12.56 -12.68 -12.53
C ALA A 171 11.09 -12.29 -12.75
N THR A 172 10.85 -11.59 -13.88
CA THR A 172 9.53 -11.06 -14.24
C THR A 172 8.59 -12.19 -14.62
N GLU A 173 7.38 -12.13 -14.07
CA GLU A 173 6.28 -13.03 -14.38
C GLU A 173 5.07 -12.18 -14.79
N ILE A 174 4.50 -12.45 -15.95
CA ILE A 174 3.31 -11.78 -16.47
C ILE A 174 2.14 -12.75 -16.44
N VAL A 175 1.06 -12.35 -15.79
CA VAL A 175 -0.19 -13.12 -15.77
C VAL A 175 -1.21 -12.43 -16.66
N LEU A 176 -1.67 -13.15 -17.69
CA LEU A 176 -2.62 -12.67 -18.68
C LEU A 176 -3.98 -13.35 -18.47
N ASP A 177 -5.05 -12.61 -18.71
CA ASP A 177 -6.38 -13.17 -18.87
C ASP A 177 -6.43 -14.05 -20.13
N ARG A 178 -6.84 -15.29 -19.96
CA ARG A 178 -6.85 -16.25 -21.06
C ARG A 178 -7.89 -15.92 -22.13
N GLN A 179 -8.93 -15.18 -21.80
CA GLN A 179 -9.98 -14.84 -22.77
C GLN A 179 -9.66 -13.58 -23.57
N THR A 180 -9.05 -12.59 -22.94
CA THR A 180 -8.84 -11.27 -23.56
C THR A 180 -7.38 -10.97 -23.90
N GLY A 181 -6.41 -11.68 -23.28
CA GLY A 181 -4.99 -11.34 -23.34
C GLY A 181 -4.62 -10.12 -22.50
N ASP A 182 -5.56 -9.54 -21.76
CA ASP A 182 -5.26 -8.39 -20.89
C ASP A 182 -4.38 -8.82 -19.71
N ILE A 183 -3.50 -7.92 -19.29
CA ILE A 183 -2.66 -8.17 -18.13
C ILE A 183 -3.48 -8.14 -16.83
N LEU A 184 -3.44 -9.22 -16.10
CA LEU A 184 -4.03 -9.34 -14.77
C LEU A 184 -3.08 -8.89 -13.69
N GLU A 185 -1.86 -9.38 -13.75
CA GLU A 185 -0.79 -9.04 -12.82
C GLU A 185 0.57 -9.16 -13.50
N ASP A 186 1.50 -8.31 -13.09
CA ASP A 186 2.92 -8.48 -13.32
C ASP A 186 3.58 -8.71 -11.96
N GLU A 187 4.43 -9.67 -11.86
CA GLU A 187 5.24 -9.94 -10.68
C GLU A 187 6.71 -9.84 -11.04
N SER A 188 7.46 -9.15 -10.19
CA SER A 188 8.91 -9.07 -10.31
C SER A 188 9.55 -9.20 -8.93
N ARG A 189 10.87 -9.44 -8.89
CA ARG A 189 11.63 -9.50 -7.63
C ARG A 189 11.41 -8.24 -6.79
N TRP A 190 11.50 -7.06 -7.43
CA TRP A 190 11.31 -5.80 -6.75
C TRP A 190 9.89 -5.59 -6.26
N ARG A 191 8.91 -6.03 -7.02
CA ARG A 191 7.52 -5.96 -6.60
C ARG A 191 7.24 -6.82 -5.37
N ARG A 192 7.83 -8.01 -5.30
CA ARG A 192 7.75 -8.87 -4.10
C ARG A 192 8.38 -8.18 -2.87
N VAL A 193 9.55 -7.55 -3.04
CA VAL A 193 10.19 -6.76 -1.97
C VAL A 193 9.29 -5.60 -1.52
N HIS A 194 8.73 -4.85 -2.45
CA HIS A 194 7.81 -3.76 -2.12
C HIS A 194 6.60 -4.24 -1.31
N PHE A 195 5.97 -5.32 -1.74
CA PHE A 195 4.84 -5.86 -0.98
C PHE A 195 5.26 -6.28 0.43
N ALA A 196 6.45 -6.87 0.58
CA ALA A 196 6.97 -7.22 1.89
C ALA A 196 7.19 -5.96 2.76
N VAL A 197 7.79 -4.90 2.21
CA VAL A 197 7.97 -3.61 2.89
C VAL A 197 6.63 -2.98 3.25
N MET A 198 5.67 -2.98 2.32
CA MET A 198 4.33 -2.45 2.56
C MET A 198 3.59 -3.23 3.64
N GLN A 199 3.66 -4.57 3.63
CA GLN A 199 3.08 -5.40 4.68
C GLN A 199 3.73 -5.15 6.03
N LEU A 200 5.06 -4.96 6.05
CA LEU A 200 5.80 -4.60 7.27
C LEU A 200 5.38 -3.23 7.78
N HIS A 201 5.28 -2.24 6.89
CA HIS A 201 4.83 -0.90 7.25
C HIS A 201 3.40 -0.87 7.80
N GLN A 202 2.51 -1.66 7.21
CA GLN A 202 1.12 -1.78 7.62
C GLN A 202 0.88 -2.79 8.76
N LEU A 203 1.93 -3.53 9.21
CA LEU A 203 1.83 -4.62 10.19
C LEU A 203 0.79 -5.69 9.80
N ASN A 204 0.61 -5.92 8.51
CA ASN A 204 -0.42 -6.83 8.00
C ASN A 204 0.09 -8.25 7.77
N PHE A 205 0.88 -8.79 8.75
CA PHE A 205 1.51 -10.11 8.62
C PHE A 205 0.55 -11.29 8.84
N PHE A 206 -0.54 -11.08 9.56
CA PHE A 206 -1.42 -12.16 10.01
C PHE A 206 -2.83 -12.07 9.45
N GLY A 207 -3.07 -11.26 8.42
CA GLY A 207 -4.41 -11.07 7.86
C GLY A 207 -5.38 -10.29 8.77
N PHE A 208 -4.90 -9.73 9.88
CA PHE A 208 -5.68 -8.86 10.74
C PHE A 208 -5.71 -7.46 10.15
N GLU A 209 -6.52 -7.27 9.12
CA GLU A 209 -6.67 -5.98 8.45
C GLU A 209 -6.82 -4.83 9.45
N LYS A 210 -5.89 -3.87 9.43
CA LYS A 210 -5.90 -2.59 10.17
C LYS A 210 -5.95 -2.69 11.72
N THR A 211 -6.31 -3.83 12.29
CA THR A 211 -6.44 -4.00 13.75
C THR A 211 -5.08 -3.93 14.44
N LEU A 212 -4.03 -4.45 13.79
CA LEU A 212 -2.66 -4.40 14.33
C LEU A 212 -2.06 -2.99 14.33
N LEU A 213 -2.51 -2.08 13.46
CA LEU A 213 -2.09 -0.68 13.49
C LEU A 213 -2.54 0.05 14.77
N ASN A 214 -3.62 -0.40 15.40
CA ASN A 214 -4.11 0.17 16.65
C ASN A 214 -3.27 -0.29 17.86
N ILE A 215 -2.60 -1.45 17.78
CA ILE A 215 -1.79 -1.99 18.88
C ILE A 215 -0.64 -1.04 19.26
N PRO A 216 0.20 -0.53 18.32
CA PRO A 216 1.23 0.45 18.70
C PRO A 216 0.67 1.84 18.99
N GLY A 217 -0.51 2.20 18.51
CA GLY A 217 -1.15 3.48 18.81
C GLY A 217 -1.46 3.63 20.30
N VAL A 218 -1.93 2.57 20.97
CA VAL A 218 -2.25 2.58 22.39
C VAL A 218 -1.02 2.89 23.28
N PRO A 219 0.13 2.21 23.16
CA PRO A 219 1.36 2.58 23.88
C PRO A 219 1.81 4.00 23.63
N ILE A 220 1.71 4.53 22.42
CA ILE A 220 2.09 5.91 22.10
C ILE A 220 1.21 6.91 22.84
N VAL A 221 -0.11 6.68 22.86
CA VAL A 221 -1.05 7.52 23.61
C VAL A 221 -0.75 7.44 25.12
N LEU A 222 -0.57 6.25 25.67
CA LEU A 222 -0.23 6.06 27.08
C LEU A 222 1.11 6.71 27.45
N MET A 223 2.11 6.63 26.57
CA MET A 223 3.38 7.29 26.74
C MET A 223 3.23 8.81 26.76
N SER A 224 2.46 9.37 25.85
CA SER A 224 2.18 10.81 25.78
C SER A 224 1.47 11.30 27.05
N LEU A 225 0.44 10.58 27.49
CA LEU A 225 -0.30 10.89 28.73
C LEU A 225 0.59 10.79 29.98
N SER A 226 1.39 9.72 30.09
CA SER A 226 2.32 9.55 31.22
C SER A 226 3.43 10.59 31.22
N GLY A 227 3.96 10.98 30.08
CA GLY A 227 4.93 12.08 29.93
C GLY A 227 4.34 13.42 30.37
N GLY A 228 3.13 13.73 29.92
CA GLY A 228 2.38 14.91 30.36
C GLY A 228 2.14 14.94 31.87
N ALA A 229 1.73 13.82 32.44
CA ALA A 229 1.54 13.68 33.89
C ALA A 229 2.84 13.92 34.67
N LEU A 230 3.95 13.33 34.25
CA LEU A 230 5.28 13.53 34.85
C LEU A 230 5.72 14.98 34.77
N TRP A 231 5.50 15.65 33.64
CA TRP A 231 5.82 17.05 33.46
C TRP A 231 5.01 17.96 34.42
N LEU A 232 3.69 17.72 34.55
CA LEU A 232 2.83 18.45 35.48
C LEU A 232 3.28 18.27 36.92
N LEU A 233 3.60 17.02 37.32
CA LEU A 233 4.10 16.72 38.67
C LEU A 233 5.43 17.42 38.95
N HIS A 234 6.35 17.42 37.97
CA HIS A 234 7.63 18.14 38.08
C HIS A 234 7.40 19.65 38.24
N ARG A 235 6.56 20.25 37.38
CA ARG A 235 6.23 21.67 37.44
C ARG A 235 5.59 22.08 38.77
N ALA A 236 4.70 21.25 39.30
CA ALA A 236 4.08 21.48 40.62
C ALA A 236 5.12 21.40 41.75
N ARG A 237 6.10 20.51 41.69
CA ARG A 237 7.21 20.39 42.65
C ARG A 237 8.09 21.62 42.63
N VAL A 238 8.51 22.07 41.44
CA VAL A 238 9.35 23.30 41.26
C VAL A 238 8.63 24.52 41.79
N ARG A 239 7.30 24.67 41.55
CA ARG A 239 6.52 25.78 42.08
C ARG A 239 6.49 25.78 43.62
N ARG A 240 6.29 24.59 44.24
CA ARG A 240 6.27 24.44 45.71
C ARG A 240 7.66 24.77 46.34
N SER A 241 8.74 24.29 45.73
CA SER A 241 10.06 24.59 46.22
C SER A 241 10.38 26.09 46.16
N ARG A 242 10.00 26.77 45.04
CA ARG A 242 10.17 28.22 44.92
C ARG A 242 9.35 28.99 45.97
N ALA A 243 8.12 28.59 46.20
CA ALA A 243 7.28 29.21 47.22
C ALA A 243 7.87 29.02 48.65
N ALA A 244 8.39 27.81 48.93
CA ALA A 244 9.07 27.55 50.21
C ALA A 244 10.34 28.38 50.40
N THR A 245 11.12 28.62 49.37
CA THR A 245 12.32 29.48 49.42
C THR A 245 11.94 30.94 49.67
N LEU A 246 10.89 31.43 49.00
CA LEU A 246 10.42 32.81 49.23
C LEU A 246 9.90 33.06 50.64
N VAL A 247 9.28 32.08 51.28
CA VAL A 247 8.83 32.17 52.67
C VAL A 247 10.02 32.13 53.66
N ARG A 248 11.09 31.37 53.34
CA ARG A 248 12.31 31.26 54.16
C ARG A 248 13.15 32.50 54.12
N ASP A 249 13.15 33.19 53.00
CA ASP A 249 13.98 34.39 52.77
C ASP A 249 13.25 35.68 53.18
N GLN A 250 12.04 35.61 53.72
CA GLN A 250 11.45 36.79 54.38
C GLN A 250 12.25 37.09 55.64
N PRO A 251 12.90 38.27 55.74
CA PRO A 251 13.59 38.67 56.95
C PRO A 251 12.53 38.74 58.08
N LEU A 252 12.83 38.01 59.19
CA LEU A 252 12.07 38.17 60.41
C LEU A 252 12.24 39.64 60.84
N PHE A 253 11.25 40.44 60.43
CA PHE A 253 11.10 41.76 61.04
C PHE A 253 10.81 41.54 62.54
N THR A 254 11.85 41.29 63.32
CA THR A 254 11.78 41.46 64.75
C THR A 254 11.53 42.93 64.98
N ALA A 255 10.30 43.26 65.29
CA ALA A 255 9.96 44.57 65.87
C ALA A 255 10.71 44.70 67.18
N ARG A 256 11.89 45.26 67.14
CA ARG A 256 12.60 45.75 68.29
C ARG A 256 11.88 47.00 68.73
N SER A 257 10.86 46.86 69.52
CA SER A 257 10.29 47.94 70.31
C SER A 257 11.31 48.33 71.38
N THR A 258 12.22 49.19 71.01
CA THR A 258 13.00 49.95 71.97
C THR A 258 12.17 51.17 72.35
N GLY A 259 11.31 50.97 73.35
CA GLY A 259 10.72 52.04 74.09
C GLY A 259 11.85 52.70 74.98
N GLU A 260 12.51 53.70 74.49
CA GLU A 260 13.27 54.64 75.30
C GLU A 260 12.35 55.69 75.79
N PRO A 261 12.18 55.91 77.15
CA PRO A 261 11.43 57.07 77.65
C PRO A 261 12.24 58.37 77.43
N LYS A 262 11.64 59.27 76.67
CA LYS A 262 12.18 60.65 76.55
C LYS A 262 12.05 61.31 77.91
N GLU A 263 13.22 61.62 78.55
CA GLU A 263 13.30 62.60 79.64
C GLU A 263 12.97 63.99 79.17
N VAL A 264 12.03 64.63 79.87
CA VAL A 264 11.62 66.04 79.68
C VAL A 264 12.58 66.88 80.52
N PRO A 265 13.30 67.86 79.93
CA PRO A 265 14.11 68.76 80.71
C PRO A 265 13.27 69.81 81.47
N PRO A 266 13.63 70.21 82.69
CA PRO A 266 12.86 71.19 83.44
C PRO A 266 13.06 72.59 82.89
N LEU A 267 11.96 73.34 82.88
CA LEU A 267 11.92 74.77 82.61
C LEU A 267 12.48 75.57 83.75
N SER A 268 13.42 76.43 83.48
CA SER A 268 13.82 77.57 84.27
C SER A 268 13.85 78.86 83.45
#